data_b3e9a36202a0e0b4197971adf843715a
#
_entry.id   b3e9a36202a0e0b4197971adf843715a
#
_cell.length_a   1.000
_cell.length_b   1.000
_cell.length_c   1.000
_cell.angle_alpha   90.00
_cell.angle_beta   90.00
_cell.angle_gamma   90.00
#
_symmetry.space_group_name_H-M   'P 1'
#
loop_
_entity.id
_entity.type
_entity.pdbx_description
1 polymer ?
#
loop_
_entity_poly.entity_id
_entity_poly.type
_entity_poly.pdbx_seq_one_letter_code
_entity_poly.pdbx_strand_id
1 'polypeptide(L)'
;MAFYSSGVEYGIHCLVNMLDEHDQPIVMSVREAAKLQGVPYEYLGKIFTKLSKAGLVESTEGRKGGFKLAKPPVDINVLDIVRAIDGGKSIFDCKEIRQRMDIFSDDVPSWACKGMCGIQAVMRKAQVEMEKELARHNISMLSQQVYTKSHRTYAVELKEWFGTQRKNVE
;
A
#
# COMPACT_ATOMS: atom_id res chain seq x y z
N MET A 1 14.74 -2.89 -11.02
CA MET A 1 14.25 -3.19 -9.64
C MET A 1 13.11 -2.22 -9.36
N ALA A 2 11.97 -2.68 -8.84
CA ALA A 2 10.82 -1.82 -8.54
C ALA A 2 11.14 -0.92 -7.33
N PHE A 3 10.64 0.32 -7.32
CA PHE A 3 10.82 1.24 -6.20
C PHE A 3 10.04 0.80 -4.97
N TYR A 4 8.78 0.40 -5.15
CA TYR A 4 7.97 -0.20 -4.09
C TYR A 4 8.07 -1.73 -4.12
N SER A 5 7.96 -2.35 -2.92
CA SER A 5 7.97 -3.81 -2.81
C SER A 5 6.67 -4.42 -3.34
N SER A 6 6.71 -5.70 -3.73
CA SER A 6 5.51 -6.46 -4.07
C SER A 6 4.50 -6.54 -2.92
N GLY A 7 4.97 -6.32 -1.67
CA GLY A 7 4.09 -6.22 -0.52
C GLY A 7 3.05 -5.11 -0.63
N VAL A 8 3.38 -3.99 -1.28
CA VAL A 8 2.43 -2.90 -1.53
C VAL A 8 1.31 -3.37 -2.45
N GLU A 9 1.64 -4.04 -3.55
CA GLU A 9 0.65 -4.60 -4.48
C GLU A 9 -0.28 -5.58 -3.76
N TYR A 10 0.27 -6.53 -3.02
CA TYR A 10 -0.52 -7.51 -2.26
C TYR A 10 -1.39 -6.84 -1.19
N GLY A 11 -0.88 -5.83 -0.51
CA GLY A 11 -1.65 -5.06 0.46
C GLY A 11 -2.83 -4.33 -0.16
N ILE A 12 -2.64 -3.67 -1.31
CA ILE A 12 -3.73 -3.01 -2.04
C ILE A 12 -4.78 -4.03 -2.46
N HIS A 13 -4.37 -5.17 -3.06
CA HIS A 13 -5.30 -6.23 -3.44
C HIS A 13 -6.05 -6.84 -2.24
N CYS A 14 -5.40 -6.98 -1.08
CA CYS A 14 -6.11 -7.41 0.13
C CYS A 14 -7.23 -6.44 0.48
N LEU A 15 -6.95 -5.13 0.55
CA LEU A 15 -7.95 -4.14 0.97
C LEU A 15 -9.08 -3.99 -0.06
N VAL A 16 -8.78 -4.06 -1.36
CA VAL A 16 -9.80 -4.06 -2.43
C VAL A 16 -10.72 -5.29 -2.30
N ASN A 17 -10.16 -6.48 -2.05
CA ASN A 17 -10.94 -7.72 -1.88
C ASN A 17 -11.68 -7.81 -0.53
N MET A 18 -11.47 -6.85 0.36
CA MET A 18 -12.25 -6.70 1.59
C MET A 18 -13.50 -5.82 1.41
N LEU A 19 -13.88 -5.54 0.17
CA LEU A 19 -15.12 -4.83 -0.19
C LEU A 19 -15.95 -5.67 -1.15
N ASP A 20 -17.28 -5.58 -1.01
CA ASP A 20 -18.20 -6.10 -2.01
C ASP A 20 -18.51 -5.04 -3.09
N GLU A 21 -19.37 -5.39 -4.05
CA GLU A 21 -19.81 -4.53 -5.15
C GLU A 21 -20.54 -3.25 -4.72
N HIS A 22 -20.91 -3.15 -3.46
CA HIS A 22 -21.59 -2.00 -2.84
C HIS A 22 -20.70 -1.28 -1.81
N ASP A 23 -19.38 -1.48 -1.87
CA ASP A 23 -18.40 -0.95 -0.91
C ASP A 23 -18.65 -1.38 0.55
N GLN A 24 -19.38 -2.50 0.77
CA GLN A 24 -19.58 -3.01 2.12
C GLN A 24 -18.38 -3.85 2.56
N PRO A 25 -17.88 -3.62 3.79
CA PRO A 25 -16.72 -4.34 4.28
C PRO A 25 -16.96 -5.85 4.44
N ILE A 26 -16.03 -6.64 3.92
CA ILE A 26 -15.97 -8.10 4.08
C ILE A 26 -14.87 -8.43 5.08
N VAL A 27 -15.18 -9.24 6.09
CA VAL A 27 -14.15 -9.82 6.97
C VAL A 27 -13.38 -10.88 6.19
N MET A 28 -12.06 -10.78 6.17
CA MET A 28 -11.18 -11.71 5.46
C MET A 28 -10.04 -12.17 6.38
N SER A 29 -9.84 -13.47 6.50
CA SER A 29 -8.68 -14.03 7.22
C SER A 29 -7.42 -13.96 6.35
N VAL A 30 -6.24 -13.94 7.00
CA VAL A 30 -4.96 -14.02 6.29
C VAL A 30 -4.86 -15.27 5.41
N ARG A 31 -5.46 -16.38 5.85
CA ARG A 31 -5.49 -17.64 5.08
C ARG A 31 -6.32 -17.52 3.82
N GLU A 32 -7.50 -16.90 3.90
CA GLU A 32 -8.33 -16.63 2.72
C GLU A 32 -7.60 -15.68 1.75
N ALA A 33 -7.01 -14.59 2.25
CA ALA A 33 -6.23 -13.66 1.43
C ALA A 33 -5.06 -14.36 0.72
N ALA A 34 -4.29 -15.18 1.45
CA ALA A 34 -3.16 -15.94 0.92
C ALA A 34 -3.58 -16.88 -0.22
N LYS A 35 -4.67 -17.60 -0.02
CA LYS A 35 -5.22 -18.53 -1.02
C LYS A 35 -5.79 -17.81 -2.23
N LEU A 36 -6.53 -16.71 -2.01
CA LEU A 36 -7.12 -15.91 -3.08
C LEU A 36 -6.06 -15.32 -4.01
N GLN A 37 -4.95 -14.83 -3.44
CA GLN A 37 -3.89 -14.18 -4.21
C GLN A 37 -2.76 -15.12 -4.65
N GLY A 38 -2.75 -16.37 -4.21
CA GLY A 38 -1.65 -17.30 -4.48
C GLY A 38 -0.32 -16.88 -3.82
N VAL A 39 -0.38 -16.22 -2.66
CA VAL A 39 0.78 -15.68 -1.95
C VAL A 39 1.01 -16.49 -0.66
N PRO A 40 2.28 -16.74 -0.24
CA PRO A 40 2.55 -17.46 0.99
C PRO A 40 1.90 -16.80 2.22
N TYR A 41 1.24 -17.62 3.05
CA TYR A 41 0.54 -17.18 4.27
C TYR A 41 1.41 -16.32 5.19
N GLU A 42 2.65 -16.77 5.45
CA GLU A 42 3.60 -16.07 6.34
C GLU A 42 3.94 -14.66 5.83
N TYR A 43 3.99 -14.51 4.51
CA TYR A 43 4.28 -13.21 3.90
C TYR A 43 3.10 -12.26 4.06
N LEU A 44 1.88 -12.73 3.78
CA LEU A 44 0.68 -11.91 3.97
C LEU A 44 0.42 -11.61 5.45
N GLY A 45 0.73 -12.51 6.37
CA GLY A 45 0.65 -12.26 7.81
C GLY A 45 1.48 -11.03 8.22
N LYS A 46 2.68 -10.87 7.66
CA LYS A 46 3.52 -9.68 7.90
C LYS A 46 2.89 -8.41 7.32
N ILE A 47 2.25 -8.50 6.15
CA ILE A 47 1.55 -7.37 5.53
C ILE A 47 0.36 -6.95 6.39
N PHE A 48 -0.51 -7.88 6.79
CA PHE A 48 -1.64 -7.57 7.67
C PHE A 48 -1.20 -6.97 9.01
N THR A 49 -0.09 -7.45 9.58
CA THR A 49 0.50 -6.86 10.79
C THR A 49 0.89 -5.39 10.57
N LYS A 50 1.48 -5.05 9.42
CA LYS A 50 1.84 -3.67 9.08
C LYS A 50 0.60 -2.79 8.86
N LEU A 51 -0.37 -3.29 8.11
CA LEU A 51 -1.63 -2.59 7.86
C LEU A 51 -2.42 -2.33 9.16
N SER A 52 -2.44 -3.31 10.08
CA SER A 52 -3.08 -3.17 11.40
C SER A 52 -2.36 -2.15 12.28
N LYS A 53 -1.03 -2.17 12.33
CA LYS A 53 -0.23 -1.15 13.04
C LYS A 53 -0.45 0.26 12.52
N ALA A 54 -0.74 0.40 11.24
CA ALA A 54 -1.08 1.68 10.60
C ALA A 54 -2.55 2.08 10.77
N GLY A 55 -3.38 1.24 11.43
CA GLY A 55 -4.80 1.50 11.62
C GLY A 55 -5.62 1.48 10.33
N LEU A 56 -5.18 0.70 9.33
CA LEU A 56 -5.91 0.51 8.06
C LEU A 56 -6.83 -0.70 8.11
N VAL A 57 -6.48 -1.70 8.91
CA VAL A 57 -7.32 -2.86 9.19
C VAL A 57 -7.35 -3.13 10.70
N GLU A 58 -8.41 -3.75 11.16
CA GLU A 58 -8.56 -4.21 12.54
C GLU A 58 -8.97 -5.69 12.57
N SER A 59 -8.52 -6.40 13.61
CA SER A 59 -8.88 -7.80 13.82
C SER A 59 -10.29 -7.95 14.35
N THR A 60 -10.99 -8.98 13.89
CA THR A 60 -12.28 -9.40 14.44
C THR A 60 -12.14 -10.78 15.10
N GLU A 61 -12.72 -10.94 16.27
CA GLU A 61 -12.67 -12.18 17.03
C GLU A 61 -13.74 -13.18 16.57
N GLY A 62 -13.56 -14.44 16.97
CA GLY A 62 -14.51 -15.52 16.80
C GLY A 62 -14.17 -16.50 15.67
N ARG A 63 -15.01 -17.54 15.52
CA ARG A 63 -14.82 -18.64 14.56
C ARG A 63 -14.74 -18.19 13.08
N LYS A 64 -15.40 -17.08 12.75
CA LYS A 64 -15.35 -16.41 11.44
C LYS A 64 -14.51 -15.13 11.48
N GLY A 65 -13.58 -15.05 12.42
CA GLY A 65 -12.72 -13.90 12.63
C GLY A 65 -11.69 -13.73 11.51
N GLY A 66 -11.09 -12.58 11.48
CA GLY A 66 -10.11 -12.19 10.48
C GLY A 66 -9.79 -10.72 10.63
N PHE A 67 -9.66 -10.03 9.51
CA PHE A 67 -9.47 -8.59 9.46
C PHE A 67 -10.61 -7.95 8.67
N LYS A 68 -10.98 -6.74 9.06
CA LYS A 68 -11.84 -5.83 8.28
C LYS A 68 -11.17 -4.47 8.17
N LEU A 69 -11.65 -3.60 7.31
CA LEU A 69 -11.18 -2.23 7.24
C LEU A 69 -11.46 -1.51 8.57
N ALA A 70 -10.46 -0.79 9.09
CA ALA A 70 -10.58 -0.01 10.33
C ALA A 70 -11.16 1.39 10.10
N LYS A 71 -11.30 1.79 8.83
CA LYS A 71 -11.82 3.09 8.38
C LYS A 71 -12.73 2.90 7.17
N PRO A 72 -13.59 3.88 6.85
CA PRO A 72 -14.31 3.88 5.58
C PRO A 72 -13.34 3.73 4.39
N PRO A 73 -13.66 2.95 3.35
CA PRO A 73 -12.75 2.71 2.21
C PRO A 73 -12.40 3.99 1.45
N VAL A 74 -13.22 5.02 1.50
CA VAL A 74 -12.94 6.35 0.93
C VAL A 74 -11.83 7.11 1.68
N ASP A 75 -11.59 6.77 2.94
CA ASP A 75 -10.59 7.39 3.81
C ASP A 75 -9.25 6.61 3.86
N ILE A 76 -9.14 5.54 3.07
CA ILE A 76 -7.91 4.75 2.92
C ILE A 76 -7.37 4.98 1.51
N ASN A 77 -6.33 5.80 1.38
CA ASN A 77 -5.70 6.05 0.09
C ASN A 77 -4.48 5.15 -0.16
N VAL A 78 -4.05 5.07 -1.41
CA VAL A 78 -2.92 4.23 -1.83
C VAL A 78 -1.62 4.64 -1.14
N LEU A 79 -1.41 5.94 -0.89
CA LEU A 79 -0.21 6.42 -0.18
C LEU A 79 -0.15 5.92 1.26
N ASP A 80 -1.29 5.81 1.95
CA ASP A 80 -1.35 5.27 3.32
C ASP A 80 -0.89 3.81 3.34
N ILE A 81 -1.28 3.01 2.35
CA ILE A 81 -0.88 1.61 2.22
C ILE A 81 0.62 1.50 1.91
N VAL A 82 1.11 2.31 0.98
CA VAL A 82 2.55 2.39 0.66
C VAL A 82 3.36 2.71 1.92
N ARG A 83 2.96 3.72 2.67
CA ARG A 83 3.64 4.14 3.90
C ARG A 83 3.56 3.08 5.00
N ALA A 84 2.44 2.38 5.12
CA ALA A 84 2.27 1.29 6.08
C ALA A 84 3.21 0.11 5.79
N ILE A 85 3.38 -0.25 4.52
CA ILE A 85 4.10 -1.47 4.12
C ILE A 85 5.59 -1.21 3.91
N ASP A 86 5.94 -0.18 3.17
CA ASP A 86 7.31 0.13 2.78
C ASP A 86 7.96 1.27 3.57
N GLY A 87 7.16 1.99 4.37
CA GLY A 87 7.61 3.17 5.09
C GLY A 87 7.72 4.41 4.20
N GLY A 88 8.27 5.48 4.76
CA GLY A 88 8.56 6.72 4.03
C GLY A 88 9.87 6.62 3.25
N LYS A 89 9.85 6.00 2.08
CA LYS A 89 11.05 5.92 1.22
C LYS A 89 11.27 7.23 0.49
N SER A 90 12.52 7.71 0.49
CA SER A 90 12.93 8.79 -0.41
C SER A 90 13.33 8.22 -1.76
N ILE A 91 12.91 8.84 -2.86
CA ILE A 91 13.35 8.46 -4.22
C ILE A 91 14.78 8.89 -4.50
N PHE A 92 15.33 9.81 -3.68
CA PHE A 92 16.67 10.35 -3.87
C PHE A 92 17.34 10.66 -2.53
N ASP A 93 18.56 10.16 -2.36
CA ASP A 93 19.41 10.41 -1.22
C ASP A 93 20.58 11.30 -1.65
N CYS A 94 20.48 12.59 -1.36
CA CYS A 94 21.49 13.58 -1.73
C CYS A 94 22.80 13.32 -0.94
N LYS A 95 23.89 13.20 -1.65
CA LYS A 95 25.23 13.01 -1.09
C LYS A 95 26.03 14.31 -0.94
N GLU A 96 25.39 15.46 -1.16
CA GLU A 96 26.01 16.79 -1.10
C GLU A 96 27.32 16.89 -1.88
N ILE A 97 27.36 16.36 -3.10
CA ILE A 97 28.57 16.29 -3.94
C ILE A 97 29.20 17.67 -4.14
N ARG A 98 28.36 18.73 -4.28
CA ARG A 98 28.83 20.12 -4.44
C ARG A 98 29.73 20.61 -3.29
N GLN A 99 29.63 19.99 -2.11
CA GLN A 99 30.46 20.34 -0.95
C GLN A 99 31.74 19.51 -0.87
N ARG A 100 31.86 18.49 -1.72
CA ARG A 100 32.98 17.54 -1.70
C ARG A 100 33.75 17.50 -3.03
N MET A 101 33.62 18.57 -3.83
CA MET A 101 34.33 18.66 -5.09
C MET A 101 35.82 18.92 -4.81
N ASP A 102 36.69 18.12 -5.41
CA ASP A 102 38.13 18.17 -5.22
C ASP A 102 38.76 19.52 -5.55
N ILE A 103 38.12 20.28 -6.46
CA ILE A 103 38.57 21.63 -6.83
C ILE A 103 38.56 22.65 -5.66
N PHE A 104 37.86 22.33 -4.56
CA PHE A 104 37.78 23.24 -3.41
C PHE A 104 38.88 23.00 -2.39
N SER A 105 39.63 21.88 -2.51
CA SER A 105 40.60 21.48 -1.49
C SER A 105 39.99 21.53 -0.08
N ASP A 106 40.53 22.36 0.81
CA ASP A 106 40.05 22.51 2.18
C ASP A 106 39.13 23.75 2.37
N ASP A 107 38.94 24.58 1.33
CA ASP A 107 38.13 25.81 1.39
C ASP A 107 36.86 25.70 0.53
N VAL A 108 35.82 25.09 1.10
CA VAL A 108 34.52 24.92 0.42
C VAL A 108 33.78 26.28 0.38
N PRO A 109 33.49 26.83 -0.82
CA PRO A 109 32.87 28.14 -0.95
C PRO A 109 31.45 28.14 -0.35
N SER A 110 31.09 29.28 0.26
CA SER A 110 29.82 29.40 1.00
C SER A 110 28.57 29.10 0.16
N TRP A 111 28.59 29.32 -1.16
CA TRP A 111 27.47 28.99 -2.05
C TRP A 111 27.24 27.47 -2.17
N ALA A 112 28.31 26.66 -2.01
CA ALA A 112 28.20 25.22 -2.06
C ALA A 112 27.54 24.62 -0.78
N CYS A 113 27.61 25.39 0.33
CA CYS A 113 27.05 25.00 1.63
C CYS A 113 25.65 25.58 1.88
N LYS A 114 25.25 26.64 1.15
CA LYS A 114 23.98 27.34 1.38
C LYS A 114 22.83 26.75 0.56
N GLY A 115 21.70 26.57 1.23
CA GLY A 115 20.44 26.20 0.62
C GLY A 115 20.41 24.78 0.03
N MET A 116 19.27 24.41 -0.51
CA MET A 116 19.05 23.09 -1.12
C MET A 116 19.74 23.03 -2.49
N CYS A 117 20.42 21.90 -2.79
CA CYS A 117 20.93 21.62 -4.11
C CYS A 117 19.82 21.58 -5.16
N GLY A 118 20.02 22.20 -6.34
CA GLY A 118 19.03 22.19 -7.42
C GLY A 118 18.60 20.78 -7.84
N ILE A 119 19.53 19.82 -7.87
CA ILE A 119 19.22 18.41 -8.15
C ILE A 119 18.29 17.84 -7.08
N GLN A 120 18.60 18.07 -5.80
CA GLN A 120 17.76 17.64 -4.69
C GLN A 120 16.37 18.28 -4.74
N ALA A 121 16.28 19.57 -5.10
CA ALA A 121 15.01 20.28 -5.25
C ALA A 121 14.11 19.63 -6.33
N VAL A 122 14.67 19.30 -7.50
CA VAL A 122 13.95 18.60 -8.58
C VAL A 122 13.46 17.23 -8.12
N MET A 123 14.34 16.42 -7.52
CA MET A 123 13.98 15.08 -7.06
C MET A 123 12.93 15.11 -5.94
N ARG A 124 13.03 16.05 -5.01
CA ARG A 124 12.03 16.25 -3.96
C ARG A 124 10.66 16.65 -4.54
N LYS A 125 10.65 17.53 -5.55
CA LYS A 125 9.41 17.91 -6.23
C LYS A 125 8.77 16.71 -6.93
N ALA A 126 9.56 15.89 -7.62
CA ALA A 126 9.08 14.66 -8.26
C ALA A 126 8.47 13.69 -7.25
N GLN A 127 9.10 13.51 -6.08
CA GLN A 127 8.55 12.69 -5.00
C GLN A 127 7.20 13.23 -4.50
N VAL A 128 7.11 14.53 -4.27
CA VAL A 128 5.86 15.18 -3.82
C VAL A 128 4.73 14.95 -4.83
N GLU A 129 4.98 15.10 -6.13
CA GLU A 129 3.95 14.87 -7.15
C GLU A 129 3.54 13.39 -7.23
N MET A 130 4.48 12.47 -7.12
CA MET A 130 4.18 11.03 -7.03
C MET A 130 3.31 10.71 -5.80
N GLU A 131 3.67 11.23 -4.62
CA GLU A 131 2.90 11.01 -3.39
C GLU A 131 1.49 11.63 -3.48
N LYS A 132 1.36 12.80 -4.09
CA LYS A 132 0.05 13.42 -4.35
C LYS A 132 -0.82 12.54 -5.24
N GLU A 133 -0.26 11.94 -6.28
CA GLU A 133 -1.01 11.06 -7.17
C GLU A 133 -1.48 9.79 -6.44
N LEU A 134 -0.61 9.17 -5.65
CA LEU A 134 -0.99 8.00 -4.83
C LEU A 134 -2.09 8.36 -3.81
N ALA A 135 -2.06 9.56 -3.23
CA ALA A 135 -3.05 10.02 -2.27
C ALA A 135 -4.43 10.34 -2.89
N ARG A 136 -4.50 10.58 -4.21
CA ARG A 136 -5.77 10.82 -4.91
C ARG A 136 -6.64 9.59 -5.08
N HIS A 137 -6.05 8.41 -5.01
CA HIS A 137 -6.72 7.13 -5.23
C HIS A 137 -6.97 6.44 -3.90
N ASN A 138 -8.23 6.15 -3.60
CA ASN A 138 -8.62 5.40 -2.39
C ASN A 138 -9.12 4.00 -2.73
N ILE A 139 -9.32 3.17 -1.71
CA ILE A 139 -9.70 1.77 -1.86
C ILE A 139 -11.09 1.62 -2.46
N SER A 140 -12.04 2.49 -2.13
CA SER A 140 -13.37 2.51 -2.76
C SER A 140 -13.27 2.69 -4.27
N MET A 141 -12.52 3.70 -4.74
CA MET A 141 -12.31 3.95 -6.17
C MET A 141 -11.71 2.75 -6.90
N LEU A 142 -10.71 2.10 -6.29
CA LEU A 142 -10.06 0.93 -6.88
C LEU A 142 -11.00 -0.29 -6.90
N SER A 143 -11.76 -0.52 -5.84
CA SER A 143 -12.78 -1.57 -5.77
C SER A 143 -13.85 -1.40 -6.85
N GLN A 144 -14.41 -0.19 -6.97
CA GLN A 144 -15.39 0.13 -8.00
C GLN A 144 -14.84 -0.06 -9.41
N GLN A 145 -13.57 0.28 -9.67
CA GLN A 145 -12.94 0.02 -10.96
C GLN A 145 -12.85 -1.49 -11.27
N VAL A 146 -12.55 -2.33 -10.27
CA VAL A 146 -12.52 -3.78 -10.43
C VAL A 146 -13.91 -4.29 -10.81
N TYR A 147 -14.95 -3.95 -10.05
CA TYR A 147 -16.32 -4.41 -10.31
C TYR A 147 -16.91 -3.86 -11.63
N THR A 148 -16.51 -2.65 -12.03
CA THR A 148 -16.94 -2.09 -13.33
C THR A 148 -16.28 -2.78 -14.52
N LYS A 149 -15.01 -3.21 -14.39
CA LYS A 149 -14.25 -3.85 -15.48
C LYS A 149 -14.42 -5.36 -15.51
N SER A 150 -14.76 -5.97 -14.38
CA SER A 150 -14.91 -7.42 -14.27
C SER A 150 -16.18 -7.91 -14.97
N HIS A 151 -16.23 -9.21 -15.27
CA HIS A 151 -17.44 -9.85 -15.75
C HIS A 151 -18.54 -9.77 -14.68
N ARG A 152 -19.82 -9.70 -15.11
CA ARG A 152 -20.98 -9.58 -14.19
C ARG A 152 -21.08 -10.69 -13.13
N THR A 153 -20.47 -11.86 -13.39
CA THR A 153 -20.44 -12.98 -12.46
C THR A 153 -19.38 -12.86 -11.36
N TYR A 154 -18.40 -11.96 -11.52
CA TYR A 154 -17.26 -11.86 -10.61
C TYR A 154 -17.64 -11.66 -9.14
N ALA A 155 -18.59 -10.77 -8.86
CA ALA A 155 -19.06 -10.53 -7.49
C ALA A 155 -19.68 -11.79 -6.88
N VAL A 156 -20.45 -12.55 -7.68
CA VAL A 156 -21.09 -13.80 -7.26
C VAL A 156 -20.02 -14.85 -7.02
N GLU A 157 -19.10 -15.04 -7.97
CA GLU A 157 -18.00 -16.00 -7.87
C GLU A 157 -17.11 -15.76 -6.65
N LEU A 158 -16.77 -14.50 -6.38
CA LEU A 158 -15.97 -14.12 -5.20
C LEU A 158 -16.70 -14.44 -3.89
N LYS A 159 -18.01 -14.13 -3.82
CA LYS A 159 -18.85 -14.44 -2.67
C LYS A 159 -18.98 -15.94 -2.42
N GLU A 160 -19.21 -16.72 -3.48
CA GLU A 160 -19.28 -18.19 -3.41
C GLU A 160 -17.94 -18.80 -3.00
N TRP A 161 -16.84 -18.24 -3.51
CA TRP A 161 -15.50 -18.66 -3.13
C TRP A 161 -15.26 -18.49 -1.63
N PHE A 162 -15.55 -17.32 -1.06
CA PHE A 162 -15.47 -17.10 0.39
C PHE A 162 -16.37 -18.04 1.19
N GLY A 163 -17.59 -18.27 0.70
CA GLY A 163 -18.54 -19.22 1.31
C GLY A 163 -17.98 -20.65 1.38
N THR A 164 -17.32 -21.09 0.30
CA THR A 164 -16.70 -22.44 0.23
C THR A 164 -15.49 -22.55 1.15
N GLN A 165 -14.62 -21.53 1.22
CA GLN A 165 -13.46 -21.57 2.11
C GLN A 165 -13.88 -21.70 3.58
N ARG A 166 -14.96 -21.06 3.99
CA ARG A 166 -15.46 -21.06 5.38
C ARG A 166 -16.12 -22.35 5.80
N LYS A 167 -16.75 -23.07 4.87
CA LYS A 167 -17.33 -24.41 5.11
C LYS A 167 -16.24 -25.47 5.31
N ASN A 168 -15.10 -25.35 4.64
CA ASN A 168 -13.99 -26.31 4.73
C ASN A 168 -13.17 -26.18 6.03
N VAL A 169 -13.51 -25.27 6.92
CA VAL A 169 -12.87 -25.05 8.24
C VAL A 169 -13.76 -25.62 9.37
N GLU A 170 -14.95 -26.12 9.01
CA GLU A 170 -15.83 -26.87 9.89
C GLU A 170 -15.45 -28.34 9.96
#